data_b0ba9c627b5cbfcf2b140aedb1f30b63
#
_entry.id   b0ba9c627b5cbfcf2b140aedb1f30b63
#
_cell.length_a   1.000
_cell.length_b   1.000
_cell.length_c   1.000
_cell.angle_alpha   90.00
_cell.angle_beta   90.00
_cell.angle_gamma   90.00
#
_symmetry.space_group_name_H-M   'P 1'
#
loop_
_entity.id
_entity.type
_entity.pdbx_description
1 polymer ?
#
loop_
_entity_poly.entity_id
_entity_poly.type
_entity_poly.pdbx_seq_one_letter_code
_entity_poly.pdbx_strand_id
1 'polypeptide(L)'
;MSLPPKVFMIAGEPSGDVLGARLMAALRDLTGGNIEVCGVGGEMMREQGLESLFPMEELSIMGITEILPHLPGLLRRIKETAAAVDSTAPDALVTIDSPDFTRRVVRRVTDRTIPRIHFVAPTVWAWRPWRAKGFARDFTHLLALLPFEPPWFERVGLPCTFVGHPVIEAGAGKGDGSGFRAKHGIAVDDTVVCVLPGSRRGEIERLAGDFGAAMVLLEKRHPGMRLVVPTIEAMATRVRDLAAGWPGSPIVVQSTAERYDAMAASNAALAASGTVALELALAGVPTVVAYRVTPLTHFIVRRLLSIEFGNLINIIEDREIVPELIQGDCRPDRLAEAMERMLGPEGAAQVEAVQPALLQLGLGAEAPSRRAAQAVLDIIARSGR
;
A
#
# COMPACT_ATOMS: atom_id res chain seq x y z
N MET A 1 2.14 -39.96 8.23
CA MET A 1 2.40 -38.51 8.18
C MET A 1 1.50 -37.95 7.09
N SER A 2 0.65 -36.99 7.39
CA SER A 2 -0.11 -36.27 6.35
C SER A 2 0.85 -35.54 5.42
N LEU A 3 0.51 -35.47 4.14
CA LEU A 3 1.28 -34.67 3.18
C LEU A 3 1.27 -33.19 3.63
N PRO A 4 2.34 -32.42 3.33
CA PRO A 4 2.35 -31.00 3.62
C PRO A 4 1.22 -30.30 2.84
N PRO A 5 0.49 -29.36 3.46
CA PRO A 5 -0.49 -28.57 2.73
C PRO A 5 0.17 -27.84 1.56
N LYS A 6 -0.51 -27.83 0.40
CA LYS A 6 -0.01 -27.22 -0.82
C LYS A 6 -0.84 -25.97 -1.16
N VAL A 7 -0.19 -24.82 -1.25
CA VAL A 7 -0.83 -23.54 -1.57
C VAL A 7 -0.33 -23.01 -2.90
N PHE A 8 -1.25 -22.75 -3.82
CA PHE A 8 -0.93 -22.08 -5.07
C PHE A 8 -1.15 -20.57 -4.90
N MET A 9 -0.10 -19.76 -5.05
CA MET A 9 -0.16 -18.32 -4.87
C MET A 9 -0.03 -17.57 -6.18
N ILE A 10 -0.77 -16.46 -6.33
CA ILE A 10 -0.68 -15.60 -7.51
C ILE A 10 -0.58 -14.15 -7.06
N ALA A 11 0.59 -13.52 -7.26
CA ALA A 11 0.81 -12.09 -7.17
C ALA A 11 1.00 -11.53 -8.59
N GLY A 12 0.36 -10.42 -8.90
CA GLY A 12 0.42 -9.80 -10.23
C GLY A 12 1.06 -8.41 -10.26
N GLU A 13 1.43 -7.88 -9.09
CA GLU A 13 2.01 -6.55 -8.92
C GLU A 13 3.07 -6.56 -7.81
N PRO A 14 4.03 -5.60 -7.81
CA PRO A 14 5.09 -5.55 -6.77
C PRO A 14 4.55 -5.46 -5.34
N SER A 15 3.43 -4.76 -5.12
CA SER A 15 2.74 -4.72 -3.83
C SER A 15 2.25 -6.11 -3.39
N GLY A 16 1.68 -6.85 -4.33
CA GLY A 16 1.22 -8.22 -4.11
C GLY A 16 2.38 -9.19 -3.84
N ASP A 17 3.53 -8.99 -4.48
CA ASP A 17 4.74 -9.79 -4.26
C ASP A 17 5.27 -9.64 -2.84
N VAL A 18 5.36 -8.42 -2.32
CA VAL A 18 5.75 -8.16 -0.93
C VAL A 18 4.79 -8.82 0.06
N LEU A 19 3.47 -8.72 -0.19
CA LEU A 19 2.45 -9.37 0.65
C LEU A 19 2.54 -10.89 0.57
N GLY A 20 2.76 -11.43 -0.62
CA GLY A 20 2.95 -12.86 -0.86
C GLY A 20 4.16 -13.41 -0.13
N ALA A 21 5.30 -12.72 -0.18
CA ALA A 21 6.52 -13.10 0.51
C ALA A 21 6.32 -13.16 2.04
N ARG A 22 5.66 -12.16 2.62
CA ARG A 22 5.34 -12.13 4.06
C ARG A 22 4.37 -13.25 4.44
N LEU A 23 3.35 -13.51 3.61
CA LEU A 23 2.41 -14.61 3.81
C LEU A 23 3.12 -15.96 3.75
N MET A 24 4.04 -16.16 2.79
CA MET A 24 4.85 -17.38 2.69
C MET A 24 5.72 -17.60 3.93
N ALA A 25 6.40 -16.56 4.40
CA ALA A 25 7.20 -16.61 5.62
C ALA A 25 6.35 -17.01 6.84
N ALA A 26 5.18 -16.37 7.00
CA ALA A 26 4.26 -16.65 8.10
C ALA A 26 3.66 -18.06 8.03
N LEU A 27 3.31 -18.55 6.84
CA LEU A 27 2.83 -19.92 6.63
C LEU A 27 3.90 -20.94 7.03
N ARG A 28 5.16 -20.72 6.65
CA ARG A 28 6.27 -21.61 7.06
C ARG A 28 6.49 -21.60 8.56
N ASP A 29 6.44 -20.43 9.18
CA ASP A 29 6.59 -20.30 10.63
C ASP A 29 5.49 -21.10 11.36
N LEU A 30 4.22 -20.91 10.97
CA LEU A 30 3.08 -21.59 11.59
C LEU A 30 3.06 -23.11 11.38
N THR A 31 3.60 -23.59 10.28
CA THR A 31 3.63 -25.03 9.94
C THR A 31 4.95 -25.71 10.30
N GLY A 32 5.90 -24.98 10.91
CA GLY A 32 7.27 -25.49 11.16
C GLY A 32 8.00 -25.88 9.88
N GLY A 33 7.74 -25.19 8.77
CA GLY A 33 8.30 -25.48 7.46
C GLY A 33 7.57 -26.56 6.65
N ASN A 34 6.56 -27.20 7.21
CA ASN A 34 5.82 -28.28 6.55
C ASN A 34 4.69 -27.72 5.65
N ILE A 35 5.04 -27.02 4.58
CA ILE A 35 4.12 -26.46 3.59
C ILE A 35 4.79 -26.37 2.22
N GLU A 36 4.07 -26.66 1.16
CA GLU A 36 4.50 -26.44 -0.22
C GLU A 36 3.81 -25.18 -0.78
N VAL A 37 4.61 -24.29 -1.38
CA VAL A 37 4.09 -23.10 -2.06
C VAL A 37 4.59 -23.07 -3.49
N CYS A 38 3.68 -22.90 -4.45
CA CYS A 38 3.97 -22.74 -5.87
C CYS A 38 3.11 -21.64 -6.48
N GLY A 39 3.38 -21.22 -7.71
CA GLY A 39 2.53 -20.24 -8.39
C GLY A 39 3.27 -19.17 -9.17
N VAL A 40 2.77 -17.93 -9.09
CA VAL A 40 3.32 -16.75 -9.77
C VAL A 40 3.65 -15.67 -8.73
N GLY A 41 4.89 -15.19 -8.75
CA GLY A 41 5.36 -14.12 -7.86
C GLY A 41 6.60 -13.44 -8.42
N GLY A 42 7.00 -12.35 -7.79
CA GLY A 42 8.17 -11.57 -8.13
C GLY A 42 9.41 -11.95 -7.31
N GLU A 43 10.31 -10.98 -7.15
CA GLU A 43 11.60 -11.17 -6.49
C GLU A 43 11.47 -11.50 -5.01
N MET A 44 10.57 -10.80 -4.28
CA MET A 44 10.37 -11.01 -2.85
C MET A 44 9.85 -12.41 -2.53
N MET A 45 8.91 -12.94 -3.32
CA MET A 45 8.42 -14.31 -3.16
C MET A 45 9.49 -15.34 -3.60
N ARG A 46 10.33 -15.02 -4.60
CA ARG A 46 11.47 -15.86 -4.98
C ARG A 46 12.52 -15.98 -3.88
N GLU A 47 12.81 -14.89 -3.17
CA GLU A 47 13.66 -14.92 -1.97
C GLU A 47 13.11 -15.85 -0.88
N GLN A 48 11.79 -15.99 -0.83
CA GLN A 48 11.11 -16.98 0.01
C GLN A 48 11.04 -18.37 -0.65
N GLY A 49 11.79 -18.64 -1.74
CA GLY A 49 11.90 -19.93 -2.40
C GLY A 49 10.74 -20.29 -3.32
N LEU A 50 9.95 -19.33 -3.79
CA LEU A 50 8.98 -19.58 -4.85
C LEU A 50 9.69 -19.73 -6.21
N GLU A 51 9.42 -20.80 -6.91
CA GLU A 51 9.74 -20.92 -8.35
C GLU A 51 8.54 -20.41 -9.13
N SER A 52 8.62 -19.18 -9.64
CA SER A 52 7.52 -18.58 -10.40
C SER A 52 7.36 -19.23 -11.76
N LEU A 53 6.10 -19.52 -12.18
CA LEU A 53 5.78 -20.11 -13.49
C LEU A 53 6.29 -19.26 -14.67
N PHE A 54 6.34 -17.95 -14.50
CA PHE A 54 6.87 -16.98 -15.47
C PHE A 54 7.24 -15.69 -14.74
N PRO A 55 8.00 -14.78 -15.35
CA PRO A 55 8.32 -13.48 -14.76
C PRO A 55 7.07 -12.65 -14.49
N MET A 56 6.86 -12.22 -13.24
CA MET A 56 5.69 -11.44 -12.82
C MET A 56 5.58 -10.11 -13.58
N GLU A 57 6.69 -9.58 -14.04
CA GLU A 57 6.79 -8.34 -14.82
C GLU A 57 5.93 -8.38 -16.09
N GLU A 58 5.67 -9.58 -16.64
CA GLU A 58 4.77 -9.75 -17.79
C GLU A 58 3.30 -9.42 -17.48
N LEU A 59 2.94 -9.33 -16.18
CA LEU A 59 1.60 -8.95 -15.73
C LEU A 59 1.50 -7.46 -15.39
N SER A 60 2.62 -6.79 -15.13
CA SER A 60 2.69 -5.41 -14.63
C SER A 60 2.60 -4.36 -15.74
N ILE A 61 1.72 -4.56 -16.73
CA ILE A 61 1.54 -3.62 -17.82
C ILE A 61 0.53 -2.56 -17.38
N MET A 62 1.02 -1.34 -17.10
CA MET A 62 0.18 -0.20 -16.69
C MET A 62 -0.15 0.70 -17.89
N GLY A 63 -1.45 0.87 -18.14
CA GLY A 63 -2.00 1.82 -19.10
C GLY A 63 -2.88 1.16 -20.18
N ILE A 64 -4.04 1.77 -20.46
CA ILE A 64 -5.01 1.23 -21.44
C ILE A 64 -4.40 1.13 -22.84
N THR A 65 -3.53 2.07 -23.21
CA THR A 65 -2.84 2.09 -24.50
C THR A 65 -1.72 1.06 -24.62
N GLU A 66 -1.13 0.64 -23.49
CA GLU A 66 -0.05 -0.34 -23.41
C GLU A 66 -0.57 -1.79 -23.35
N ILE A 67 -1.81 -1.99 -22.90
CA ILE A 67 -2.43 -3.32 -22.76
C ILE A 67 -2.74 -3.96 -24.10
N LEU A 68 -3.17 -3.20 -25.11
CA LEU A 68 -3.64 -3.74 -26.40
C LEU A 68 -2.61 -4.63 -27.13
N PRO A 69 -1.32 -4.23 -27.27
CA PRO A 69 -0.31 -5.08 -27.91
C PRO A 69 0.02 -6.35 -27.11
N HIS A 70 -0.14 -6.32 -25.80
CA HIS A 70 0.24 -7.41 -24.88
C HIS A 70 -0.93 -8.35 -24.51
N LEU A 71 -2.15 -8.06 -24.99
CA LEU A 71 -3.35 -8.83 -24.69
C LEU A 71 -3.23 -10.33 -25.03
N PRO A 72 -2.65 -10.76 -26.18
CA PRO A 72 -2.46 -12.18 -26.45
C PRO A 72 -1.55 -12.89 -25.45
N GLY A 73 -0.47 -12.22 -25.03
CA GLY A 73 0.45 -12.71 -23.97
C GLY A 73 -0.28 -12.89 -22.64
N LEU A 74 -1.03 -11.87 -22.22
CA LEU A 74 -1.82 -11.92 -20.99
C LEU A 74 -2.86 -13.06 -21.01
N LEU A 75 -3.56 -13.26 -22.11
CA LEU A 75 -4.53 -14.36 -22.27
C LEU A 75 -3.86 -15.73 -22.22
N ARG A 76 -2.65 -15.87 -22.78
CA ARG A 76 -1.82 -17.07 -22.66
C ARG A 76 -1.46 -17.34 -21.21
N ARG A 77 -0.93 -16.34 -20.49
CA ARG A 77 -0.55 -16.47 -19.07
C ARG A 77 -1.75 -16.82 -18.18
N ILE A 78 -2.94 -16.27 -18.46
CA ILE A 78 -4.17 -16.65 -17.75
C ILE A 78 -4.50 -18.14 -17.94
N LYS A 79 -4.38 -18.66 -19.17
CA LYS A 79 -4.64 -20.08 -19.46
C LYS A 79 -3.59 -21.00 -18.82
N GLU A 80 -2.33 -20.64 -18.95
CA GLU A 80 -1.19 -21.36 -18.39
C GLU A 80 -1.30 -21.46 -16.87
N THR A 81 -1.58 -20.34 -16.19
CA THR A 81 -1.76 -20.31 -14.73
C THR A 81 -2.95 -21.17 -14.28
N ALA A 82 -4.09 -21.09 -14.98
CA ALA A 82 -5.25 -21.91 -14.62
C ALA A 82 -4.97 -23.41 -14.81
N ALA A 83 -4.30 -23.81 -15.89
CA ALA A 83 -3.88 -25.19 -16.13
C ALA A 83 -2.88 -25.67 -15.07
N ALA A 84 -1.96 -24.79 -14.63
CA ALA A 84 -1.01 -25.12 -13.56
C ALA A 84 -1.74 -25.33 -12.22
N VAL A 85 -2.76 -24.52 -11.87
CA VAL A 85 -3.58 -24.75 -10.69
C VAL A 85 -4.28 -26.12 -10.76
N ASP A 86 -4.93 -26.42 -11.88
CA ASP A 86 -5.65 -27.69 -12.06
C ASP A 86 -4.70 -28.90 -11.98
N SER A 87 -3.49 -28.82 -12.58
CA SER A 87 -2.50 -29.91 -12.54
C SER A 87 -1.83 -30.07 -11.17
N THR A 88 -1.67 -28.97 -10.43
CA THR A 88 -1.08 -28.99 -9.08
C THR A 88 -2.04 -29.52 -8.04
N ALA A 89 -3.36 -29.38 -8.26
CA ALA A 89 -4.45 -29.74 -7.35
C ALA A 89 -4.16 -29.26 -5.90
N PRO A 90 -3.95 -27.94 -5.66
CA PRO A 90 -3.55 -27.43 -4.36
C PRO A 90 -4.69 -27.51 -3.34
N ASP A 91 -4.34 -27.47 -2.06
CA ASP A 91 -5.32 -27.40 -0.96
C ASP A 91 -5.98 -26.03 -0.84
N ALA A 92 -5.31 -24.98 -1.36
CA ALA A 92 -5.89 -23.64 -1.52
C ALA A 92 -5.24 -22.88 -2.68
N LEU A 93 -6.05 -22.07 -3.37
CA LEU A 93 -5.60 -21.05 -4.31
C LEU A 93 -5.69 -19.68 -3.66
N VAL A 94 -4.55 -19.03 -3.43
CA VAL A 94 -4.47 -17.68 -2.85
C VAL A 94 -4.06 -16.70 -3.94
N THR A 95 -4.92 -15.75 -4.24
CA THR A 95 -4.64 -14.66 -5.18
C THR A 95 -4.43 -13.37 -4.39
N ILE A 96 -3.43 -12.58 -4.77
CA ILE A 96 -3.03 -11.39 -4.02
C ILE A 96 -3.14 -10.18 -4.95
N ASP A 97 -4.02 -9.23 -4.61
CA ASP A 97 -4.28 -8.03 -5.40
C ASP A 97 -4.57 -8.32 -6.89
N SER A 98 -4.32 -7.37 -7.80
CA SER A 98 -4.45 -7.55 -9.27
C SER A 98 -5.73 -8.28 -9.72
N PRO A 99 -6.93 -7.80 -9.33
CA PRO A 99 -8.18 -8.55 -9.50
C PRO A 99 -8.56 -8.79 -10.95
N ASP A 100 -8.06 -8.00 -11.89
CA ASP A 100 -8.38 -8.15 -13.31
C ASP A 100 -7.69 -9.37 -13.93
N PHE A 101 -6.49 -9.71 -13.47
CA PHE A 101 -5.79 -10.94 -13.87
C PHE A 101 -6.29 -12.13 -13.05
N THR A 102 -6.24 -12.02 -11.73
CA THR A 102 -6.50 -13.13 -10.81
C THR A 102 -7.91 -13.71 -10.96
N ARG A 103 -8.93 -12.86 -11.11
CA ARG A 103 -10.32 -13.32 -11.37
C ARG A 103 -10.48 -14.06 -12.68
N ARG A 104 -9.74 -13.68 -13.72
CA ARG A 104 -9.78 -14.38 -15.01
C ARG A 104 -9.13 -15.75 -14.94
N VAL A 105 -8.08 -15.91 -14.13
CA VAL A 105 -7.50 -17.22 -13.81
C VAL A 105 -8.49 -18.06 -13.04
N VAL A 106 -8.99 -17.56 -11.90
CA VAL A 106 -9.93 -18.26 -11.02
C VAL A 106 -11.16 -18.79 -11.76
N ARG A 107 -11.69 -18.02 -12.70
CA ARG A 107 -12.84 -18.43 -13.53
C ARG A 107 -12.54 -19.60 -14.47
N ARG A 108 -11.25 -19.82 -14.81
CA ARG A 108 -10.81 -20.90 -15.71
C ARG A 108 -10.39 -22.17 -14.98
N VAL A 109 -10.09 -22.09 -13.70
CA VAL A 109 -9.81 -23.26 -12.86
C VAL A 109 -11.04 -24.16 -12.87
N THR A 110 -10.83 -25.45 -13.18
CA THR A 110 -11.91 -26.42 -13.37
C THR A 110 -12.37 -27.04 -12.07
N ASP A 111 -11.44 -27.34 -11.16
CA ASP A 111 -11.76 -27.85 -9.82
C ASP A 111 -12.35 -26.76 -8.92
N ARG A 112 -13.67 -26.79 -8.77
CA ARG A 112 -14.41 -25.84 -7.94
C ARG A 112 -14.40 -26.18 -6.47
N THR A 113 -13.86 -27.32 -6.08
CA THR A 113 -13.72 -27.72 -4.68
C THR A 113 -12.51 -27.07 -3.99
N ILE A 114 -11.52 -26.58 -4.77
CA ILE A 114 -10.38 -25.81 -4.27
C ILE A 114 -10.86 -24.52 -3.62
N PRO A 115 -10.56 -24.24 -2.35
CA PRO A 115 -10.77 -22.95 -1.73
C PRO A 115 -10.05 -21.83 -2.50
N ARG A 116 -10.79 -20.80 -2.92
CA ARG A 116 -10.29 -19.67 -3.70
C ARG A 116 -10.32 -18.45 -2.81
N ILE A 117 -9.15 -18.11 -2.27
CA ILE A 117 -8.95 -17.02 -1.33
C ILE A 117 -8.39 -15.81 -2.09
N HIS A 118 -8.99 -14.65 -1.90
CA HIS A 118 -8.43 -13.41 -2.44
C HIS A 118 -7.93 -12.52 -1.30
N PHE A 119 -6.67 -12.19 -1.33
CA PHE A 119 -6.01 -11.32 -0.37
C PHE A 119 -5.93 -9.90 -0.96
N VAL A 120 -6.30 -8.90 -0.19
CA VAL A 120 -6.57 -7.49 -0.54
C VAL A 120 -7.96 -7.32 -1.15
N ALA A 121 -8.94 -7.09 -0.29
CA ALA A 121 -10.32 -6.85 -0.72
C ALA A 121 -10.40 -5.61 -1.65
N PRO A 122 -11.19 -5.69 -2.74
CA PRO A 122 -11.34 -4.53 -3.61
C PRO A 122 -12.13 -3.42 -2.91
N THR A 123 -11.79 -2.17 -3.19
CA THR A 123 -12.36 -0.96 -2.58
C THR A 123 -13.81 -0.68 -3.01
N VAL A 124 -14.70 -1.67 -2.83
CA VAL A 124 -16.12 -1.56 -3.21
C VAL A 124 -16.87 -0.53 -2.38
N TRP A 125 -16.40 -0.24 -1.18
CA TRP A 125 -16.96 0.76 -0.28
C TRP A 125 -16.73 2.20 -0.76
N ALA A 126 -15.65 2.45 -1.51
CA ALA A 126 -15.36 3.77 -2.06
C ALA A 126 -16.09 4.03 -3.38
N TRP A 127 -16.25 2.98 -4.22
CA TRP A 127 -16.87 3.10 -5.52
C TRP A 127 -17.29 1.72 -6.06
N ARG A 128 -18.37 1.66 -6.87
CA ARG A 128 -18.86 0.43 -7.52
C ARG A 128 -19.19 -0.73 -6.56
N PRO A 129 -20.06 -0.52 -5.54
CA PRO A 129 -20.40 -1.55 -4.55
C PRO A 129 -20.94 -2.85 -5.17
N TRP A 130 -21.55 -2.79 -6.36
CA TRP A 130 -22.05 -3.97 -7.09
C TRP A 130 -20.94 -4.98 -7.46
N ARG A 131 -19.65 -4.57 -7.48
CA ARG A 131 -18.52 -5.48 -7.74
C ARG A 131 -18.39 -6.58 -6.70
N ALA A 132 -18.84 -6.35 -5.46
CA ALA A 132 -18.84 -7.37 -4.41
C ALA A 132 -19.56 -8.65 -4.83
N LYS A 133 -20.71 -8.55 -5.51
CA LYS A 133 -21.42 -9.73 -6.04
C LYS A 133 -20.59 -10.52 -7.07
N GLY A 134 -19.75 -9.84 -7.83
CA GLY A 134 -18.85 -10.49 -8.78
C GLY A 134 -17.74 -11.27 -8.08
N PHE A 135 -17.21 -10.74 -6.98
CA PHE A 135 -16.22 -11.44 -6.15
C PHE A 135 -16.83 -12.65 -5.46
N ALA A 136 -18.03 -12.55 -4.92
CA ALA A 136 -18.74 -13.67 -4.30
C ALA A 136 -18.98 -14.87 -5.24
N ARG A 137 -19.04 -14.64 -6.56
CA ARG A 137 -19.13 -15.73 -7.55
C ARG A 137 -17.79 -16.39 -7.84
N ASP A 138 -16.70 -15.64 -7.77
CA ASP A 138 -15.37 -16.08 -8.18
C ASP A 138 -14.60 -16.69 -6.99
N PHE A 139 -14.74 -16.14 -5.80
CA PHE A 139 -13.99 -16.52 -4.61
C PHE A 139 -14.85 -17.18 -3.54
N THR A 140 -14.22 -17.98 -2.68
CA THR A 140 -14.86 -18.60 -1.53
C THR A 140 -14.59 -17.83 -0.24
N HIS A 141 -13.54 -17.03 -0.21
CA HIS A 141 -13.14 -16.23 0.96
C HIS A 141 -12.33 -14.99 0.55
N LEU A 142 -12.44 -13.91 1.33
CA LEU A 142 -11.60 -12.73 1.23
C LEU A 142 -10.78 -12.50 2.50
N LEU A 143 -9.56 -12.00 2.32
CA LEU A 143 -8.74 -11.45 3.40
C LEU A 143 -8.67 -9.93 3.22
N ALA A 144 -9.29 -9.20 4.14
CA ALA A 144 -9.45 -7.76 4.10
C ALA A 144 -8.35 -7.06 4.89
N LEU A 145 -7.91 -5.89 4.39
CA LEU A 145 -6.90 -5.05 5.05
C LEU A 145 -7.50 -4.00 5.98
N LEU A 146 -8.78 -3.64 5.79
CA LEU A 146 -9.43 -2.58 6.54
C LEU A 146 -10.59 -3.16 7.39
N PRO A 147 -10.77 -2.66 8.62
CA PRO A 147 -11.70 -3.25 9.58
C PRO A 147 -13.16 -3.14 9.17
N PHE A 148 -13.50 -2.17 8.33
CA PHE A 148 -14.87 -1.93 7.85
C PHE A 148 -15.22 -2.63 6.53
N GLU A 149 -14.28 -3.37 5.93
CA GLU A 149 -14.50 -4.06 4.64
C GLU A 149 -15.38 -5.32 4.74
N PRO A 150 -15.23 -6.19 5.77
CA PRO A 150 -15.96 -7.45 5.83
C PRO A 150 -17.47 -7.34 5.60
N PRO A 151 -18.22 -6.41 6.22
CA PRO A 151 -19.66 -6.30 6.03
C PRO A 151 -20.11 -6.08 4.57
N TRP A 152 -19.25 -5.48 3.73
CA TRP A 152 -19.55 -5.26 2.32
C TRP A 152 -19.61 -6.54 1.49
N PHE A 153 -18.83 -7.55 1.90
CA PHE A 153 -18.75 -8.83 1.20
C PHE A 153 -19.68 -9.87 1.84
N GLU A 154 -19.81 -9.88 3.14
CA GLU A 154 -20.69 -10.78 3.87
C GLU A 154 -22.16 -10.58 3.47
N ARG A 155 -22.60 -9.33 3.22
CA ARG A 155 -23.95 -9.02 2.69
C ARG A 155 -24.28 -9.70 1.36
N VAL A 156 -23.28 -10.10 0.60
CA VAL A 156 -23.44 -10.80 -0.68
C VAL A 156 -23.07 -12.29 -0.58
N GLY A 157 -22.90 -12.81 0.64
CA GLY A 157 -22.64 -14.20 0.91
C GLY A 157 -21.16 -14.63 0.71
N LEU A 158 -20.22 -13.68 0.68
CA LEU A 158 -18.79 -13.97 0.60
C LEU A 158 -18.12 -13.77 1.96
N PRO A 159 -17.69 -14.85 2.65
CA PRO A 159 -16.94 -14.74 3.89
C PRO A 159 -15.72 -13.85 3.74
N CYS A 160 -15.49 -12.96 4.71
CA CYS A 160 -14.40 -12.00 4.67
C CYS A 160 -13.76 -11.88 6.05
N THR A 161 -12.46 -12.13 6.14
CA THR A 161 -11.70 -12.01 7.38
C THR A 161 -10.83 -10.78 7.35
N PHE A 162 -10.97 -9.89 8.32
CA PHE A 162 -10.05 -8.77 8.53
C PHE A 162 -8.74 -9.30 9.13
N VAL A 163 -7.64 -9.12 8.43
CA VAL A 163 -6.30 -9.62 8.84
C VAL A 163 -5.37 -8.50 9.32
N GLY A 164 -5.75 -7.24 9.16
CA GLY A 164 -4.92 -6.08 9.47
C GLY A 164 -4.21 -5.51 8.25
N HIS A 165 -3.72 -4.29 8.39
CA HIS A 165 -3.07 -3.58 7.29
C HIS A 165 -1.55 -3.84 7.29
N PRO A 166 -0.94 -4.23 6.15
CA PRO A 166 0.48 -4.62 6.07
C PRO A 166 1.46 -3.50 6.41
N VAL A 167 1.03 -2.25 6.43
CA VAL A 167 1.85 -1.10 6.85
C VAL A 167 2.31 -1.24 8.31
N ILE A 168 1.52 -1.90 9.16
CA ILE A 168 1.82 -2.11 10.59
C ILE A 168 3.13 -2.90 10.80
N GLU A 169 3.42 -3.83 9.88
CA GLU A 169 4.63 -4.67 9.94
C GLU A 169 5.74 -4.20 8.98
N ALA A 170 5.52 -3.07 8.27
CA ALA A 170 6.48 -2.58 7.28
C ALA A 170 7.75 -1.93 7.88
N GLY A 171 7.70 -1.57 9.17
CA GLY A 171 8.85 -1.03 9.88
C GLY A 171 8.88 0.51 10.00
N ALA A 172 7.86 1.22 9.53
CA ALA A 172 7.84 2.69 9.56
C ALA A 172 7.96 3.28 10.99
N GLY A 173 7.41 2.59 12.00
CA GLY A 173 7.55 3.00 13.41
C GLY A 173 8.89 2.60 14.07
N LYS A 174 9.86 2.08 13.31
CA LYS A 174 11.17 1.61 13.81
C LYS A 174 12.35 2.38 13.22
N GLY A 175 12.12 3.52 12.55
CA GLY A 175 13.18 4.32 11.96
C GLY A 175 14.10 4.95 13.02
N ASP A 176 15.40 5.01 12.73
CA ASP A 176 16.39 5.70 13.56
C ASP A 176 16.54 7.15 13.11
N GLY A 177 15.66 8.01 13.60
CA GLY A 177 15.70 9.45 13.30
C GLY A 177 16.96 10.13 13.83
N SER A 178 17.48 9.70 14.97
CA SER A 178 18.70 10.27 15.56
C SER A 178 19.94 9.92 14.76
N GLY A 179 20.06 8.67 14.33
CA GLY A 179 21.14 8.21 13.45
C GLY A 179 21.10 8.90 12.09
N PHE A 180 19.90 9.10 11.52
CA PHE A 180 19.73 9.86 10.28
C PHE A 180 20.21 11.31 10.43
N ARG A 181 19.80 12.02 11.50
CA ARG A 181 20.23 13.39 11.78
C ARG A 181 21.76 13.48 11.91
N ALA A 182 22.37 12.58 12.67
CA ALA A 182 23.81 12.53 12.84
C ALA A 182 24.54 12.29 11.50
N LYS A 183 24.08 11.34 10.69
CA LYS A 183 24.64 11.01 9.38
C LYS A 183 24.63 12.21 8.41
N HIS A 184 23.57 13.02 8.45
CA HIS A 184 23.38 14.13 7.52
C HIS A 184 23.74 15.51 8.11
N GLY A 185 24.36 15.56 9.28
CA GLY A 185 24.78 16.80 9.94
C GLY A 185 23.63 17.73 10.28
N ILE A 186 22.48 17.15 10.68
CA ILE A 186 21.28 17.86 11.11
C ILE A 186 21.33 17.98 12.63
N ALA A 187 21.32 19.20 13.16
CA ALA A 187 21.31 19.42 14.60
C ALA A 187 20.00 18.95 15.26
N VAL A 188 20.04 18.68 16.57
CA VAL A 188 18.87 18.22 17.32
C VAL A 188 17.72 19.21 17.24
N ASP A 189 18.05 20.51 17.28
CA ASP A 189 17.08 21.61 17.28
C ASP A 189 16.68 22.07 15.86
N ASP A 190 17.29 21.50 14.81
CA ASP A 190 16.92 21.85 13.43
C ASP A 190 15.50 21.37 13.12
N THR A 191 14.71 22.24 12.51
CA THR A 191 13.41 21.85 11.94
C THR A 191 13.61 21.02 10.70
N VAL A 192 13.11 19.78 10.67
CA VAL A 192 13.17 18.89 9.51
C VAL A 192 11.77 18.65 8.98
N VAL A 193 11.59 18.90 7.68
CA VAL A 193 10.32 18.66 6.97
C VAL A 193 10.51 17.55 5.95
N CYS A 194 9.71 16.50 6.07
CA CYS A 194 9.66 15.41 5.10
C CYS A 194 8.72 15.78 3.94
N VAL A 195 9.18 15.70 2.71
CA VAL A 195 8.38 16.02 1.52
C VAL A 195 8.31 14.80 0.60
N LEU A 196 7.11 14.28 0.39
CA LEU A 196 6.85 13.05 -0.36
C LEU A 196 5.92 13.35 -1.55
N PRO A 197 6.45 13.77 -2.71
CA PRO A 197 5.63 14.22 -3.84
C PRO A 197 4.93 13.08 -4.60
N GLY A 198 5.13 11.83 -4.15
CA GLY A 198 4.53 10.64 -4.73
C GLY A 198 5.54 9.62 -5.24
N SER A 199 5.02 8.51 -5.77
CA SER A 199 5.83 7.40 -6.32
C SER A 199 5.70 7.24 -7.84
N ARG A 200 4.70 7.86 -8.46
CA ARG A 200 4.48 7.81 -9.91
C ARG A 200 4.91 9.11 -10.59
N ARG A 201 5.55 9.00 -11.76
CA ARG A 201 6.05 10.15 -12.50
C ARG A 201 5.01 11.28 -12.66
N GLY A 202 3.82 10.95 -13.13
CA GLY A 202 2.77 11.93 -13.34
C GLY A 202 2.20 12.56 -12.05
N GLU A 203 2.34 11.92 -10.91
CA GLU A 203 2.00 12.44 -9.58
C GLU A 203 3.06 13.45 -9.13
N ILE A 204 4.34 13.04 -9.17
CA ILE A 204 5.49 13.88 -8.85
C ILE A 204 5.49 15.17 -9.70
N GLU A 205 5.31 15.06 -11.01
CA GLU A 205 5.30 16.20 -11.92
C GLU A 205 4.16 17.21 -11.65
N ARG A 206 3.03 16.74 -11.13
CA ARG A 206 1.91 17.62 -10.79
C ARG A 206 2.06 18.31 -9.43
N LEU A 207 2.75 17.69 -8.47
CA LEU A 207 2.81 18.17 -7.08
C LEU A 207 4.12 18.89 -6.76
N ALA A 208 5.25 18.51 -7.38
CA ALA A 208 6.56 19.01 -6.99
C ALA A 208 6.69 20.54 -7.07
N GLY A 209 6.05 21.19 -8.05
CA GLY A 209 6.07 22.65 -8.18
C GLY A 209 5.35 23.33 -7.02
N ASP A 210 4.14 22.91 -6.69
CA ASP A 210 3.37 23.46 -5.58
C ASP A 210 4.02 23.14 -4.22
N PHE A 211 4.59 21.95 -4.06
CA PHE A 211 5.30 21.56 -2.86
C PHE A 211 6.55 22.41 -2.64
N GLY A 212 7.37 22.60 -3.68
CA GLY A 212 8.56 23.44 -3.61
C GLY A 212 8.23 24.89 -3.28
N ALA A 213 7.20 25.46 -3.92
CA ALA A 213 6.75 26.82 -3.64
C ALA A 213 6.20 26.97 -2.21
N ALA A 214 5.52 25.93 -1.67
CA ALA A 214 5.09 25.91 -0.28
C ALA A 214 6.28 25.87 0.68
N MET A 215 7.33 25.09 0.37
CA MET A 215 8.55 25.05 1.20
C MET A 215 9.29 26.38 1.19
N VAL A 216 9.31 27.11 0.08
CA VAL A 216 9.87 28.47 0.03
C VAL A 216 9.10 29.44 0.95
N LEU A 217 7.78 29.31 1.02
CA LEU A 217 6.95 30.12 1.93
C LEU A 217 7.18 29.73 3.41
N LEU A 218 7.32 28.45 3.69
CA LEU A 218 7.54 27.92 5.02
C LEU A 218 8.93 28.30 5.55
N GLU A 219 9.98 28.27 4.71
CA GLU A 219 11.34 28.65 5.08
C GLU A 219 11.43 30.12 5.57
N LYS A 220 10.62 31.02 5.01
CA LYS A 220 10.58 32.41 5.49
C LYS A 220 10.15 32.52 6.95
N ARG A 221 9.40 31.55 7.46
CA ARG A 221 8.94 31.47 8.86
C ARG A 221 9.86 30.61 9.72
N HIS A 222 10.53 29.63 9.12
CA HIS A 222 11.47 28.71 9.74
C HIS A 222 12.84 28.75 9.03
N PRO A 223 13.60 29.84 9.15
CA PRO A 223 14.89 29.96 8.48
C PRO A 223 15.85 28.84 8.86
N GLY A 224 16.47 28.23 7.86
CA GLY A 224 17.42 27.12 8.08
C GLY A 224 16.77 25.76 8.26
N MET A 225 15.44 25.61 8.04
CA MET A 225 14.82 24.29 8.04
C MET A 225 15.47 23.36 7.03
N ARG A 226 15.50 22.07 7.35
CA ARG A 226 16.06 21.02 6.50
C ARG A 226 14.93 20.27 5.81
N LEU A 227 15.11 20.00 4.51
CA LEU A 227 14.17 19.17 3.75
C LEU A 227 14.73 17.78 3.52
N VAL A 228 13.92 16.75 3.78
CA VAL A 228 14.22 15.37 3.41
C VAL A 228 13.15 14.89 2.43
N VAL A 229 13.58 14.23 1.35
CA VAL A 229 12.70 13.86 0.23
C VAL A 229 12.88 12.36 -0.07
N PRO A 230 12.23 11.49 0.69
CA PRO A 230 12.24 10.07 0.39
C PRO A 230 11.52 9.77 -0.93
N THR A 231 12.14 8.93 -1.76
CA THR A 231 11.58 8.53 -3.05
C THR A 231 12.01 7.10 -3.41
N ILE A 232 11.37 6.53 -4.42
CA ILE A 232 11.78 5.23 -4.96
C ILE A 232 12.96 5.41 -5.93
N GLU A 233 13.80 4.40 -6.07
CA GLU A 233 15.00 4.43 -6.91
C GLU A 233 14.71 4.88 -8.35
N ALA A 234 13.65 4.34 -8.95
CA ALA A 234 13.24 4.68 -10.32
C ALA A 234 12.90 6.18 -10.52
N MET A 235 12.54 6.90 -9.47
CA MET A 235 12.18 8.31 -9.52
C MET A 235 13.26 9.24 -8.96
N ALA A 236 14.31 8.73 -8.40
CA ALA A 236 15.30 9.49 -7.64
C ALA A 236 15.98 10.60 -8.43
N THR A 237 16.41 10.34 -9.66
CA THR A 237 17.00 11.37 -10.54
C THR A 237 16.00 12.48 -10.81
N ARG A 238 14.76 12.11 -11.16
CA ARG A 238 13.70 13.08 -11.44
C ARG A 238 13.34 13.94 -10.24
N VAL A 239 13.29 13.32 -9.05
CA VAL A 239 13.01 14.05 -7.80
C VAL A 239 14.16 15.00 -7.45
N ARG A 240 15.42 14.59 -7.64
CA ARG A 240 16.58 15.50 -7.45
C ARG A 240 16.51 16.71 -8.35
N ASP A 241 16.22 16.51 -9.64
CA ASP A 241 16.12 17.62 -10.60
C ASP A 241 15.04 18.62 -10.22
N LEU A 242 13.87 18.13 -9.78
CA LEU A 242 12.75 18.96 -9.36
C LEU A 242 13.02 19.67 -8.02
N ALA A 243 13.64 18.96 -7.07
CA ALA A 243 13.94 19.49 -5.75
C ALA A 243 15.18 20.41 -5.73
N ALA A 244 15.98 20.48 -6.81
CA ALA A 244 17.14 21.38 -6.89
C ALA A 244 16.80 22.85 -6.71
N GLY A 245 15.57 23.25 -7.04
CA GLY A 245 15.06 24.61 -6.83
C GLY A 245 14.37 24.83 -5.48
N TRP A 246 14.32 23.84 -4.62
CA TRP A 246 13.70 23.96 -3.30
C TRP A 246 14.70 24.54 -2.28
N PRO A 247 14.23 25.14 -1.17
CA PRO A 247 15.11 25.72 -0.16
C PRO A 247 15.97 24.69 0.54
N GLY A 248 17.11 25.11 1.10
CA GLY A 248 17.90 24.33 2.07
C GLY A 248 18.63 23.10 1.52
N SER A 249 18.87 22.98 0.19
CA SER A 249 19.54 21.82 -0.41
C SER A 249 18.94 20.47 0.06
N PRO A 250 17.77 20.08 -0.46
CA PRO A 250 17.03 18.90 0.01
C PRO A 250 17.83 17.61 -0.04
N ILE A 251 17.73 16.80 1.01
CA ILE A 251 18.33 15.47 1.12
C ILE A 251 17.39 14.46 0.45
N VAL A 252 17.75 13.98 -0.74
CA VAL A 252 16.95 12.96 -1.46
C VAL A 252 17.38 11.57 -1.04
N VAL A 253 16.46 10.82 -0.45
CA VAL A 253 16.67 9.47 0.10
C VAL A 253 16.04 8.40 -0.79
N GLN A 254 16.81 7.38 -1.19
CA GLN A 254 16.37 6.31 -2.11
C GLN A 254 16.23 4.94 -1.44
N SER A 255 17.00 4.69 -0.39
CA SER A 255 16.98 3.42 0.34
C SER A 255 15.67 3.24 1.11
N THR A 256 15.07 2.05 1.02
CA THR A 256 13.86 1.74 1.77
C THR A 256 14.07 1.79 3.28
N ALA A 257 15.23 1.34 3.78
CA ALA A 257 15.57 1.43 5.20
C ALA A 257 15.76 2.89 5.63
N GLU A 258 16.58 3.66 4.91
CA GLU A 258 16.85 5.06 5.22
C GLU A 258 15.59 5.96 5.07
N ARG A 259 14.60 5.54 4.27
CA ARG A 259 13.32 6.23 4.15
C ARG A 259 12.59 6.34 5.49
N TYR A 260 12.57 5.27 6.27
CA TYR A 260 11.93 5.27 7.58
C TYR A 260 12.73 6.08 8.62
N ASP A 261 14.06 6.05 8.51
CA ASP A 261 14.93 6.89 9.35
C ASP A 261 14.72 8.38 9.05
N ALA A 262 14.60 8.75 7.76
CA ALA A 262 14.28 10.10 7.33
C ALA A 262 12.90 10.57 7.82
N MET A 263 11.88 9.69 7.80
CA MET A 263 10.56 9.97 8.39
C MET A 263 10.69 10.22 9.89
N ALA A 264 11.33 9.29 10.62
CA ALA A 264 11.53 9.41 12.08
C ALA A 264 12.37 10.62 12.50
N ALA A 265 13.23 11.15 11.60
CA ALA A 265 13.99 12.37 11.82
C ALA A 265 13.17 13.65 11.67
N SER A 266 11.96 13.59 11.13
CA SER A 266 11.18 14.75 10.67
C SER A 266 10.22 15.25 11.75
N ASN A 267 10.03 16.58 11.78
CA ASN A 267 9.10 17.25 12.69
C ASN A 267 7.69 17.34 12.10
N ALA A 268 7.57 17.40 10.78
CA ALA A 268 6.30 17.36 10.06
C ALA A 268 6.51 16.84 8.63
N ALA A 269 5.43 16.43 7.97
CA ALA A 269 5.49 15.93 6.60
C ALA A 269 4.41 16.52 5.69
N LEU A 270 4.80 16.78 4.44
CA LEU A 270 3.90 17.08 3.33
C LEU A 270 3.94 15.89 2.33
N ALA A 271 2.85 15.19 2.20
CA ALA A 271 2.81 13.97 1.42
C ALA A 271 1.72 13.96 0.34
N ALA A 272 2.02 13.33 -0.78
CA ALA A 272 0.97 12.92 -1.72
C ALA A 272 0.04 11.89 -1.06
N SER A 273 -1.24 11.89 -1.44
CA SER A 273 -2.22 10.94 -0.87
C SER A 273 -1.83 9.49 -1.18
N GLY A 274 -2.02 8.60 -0.20
CA GLY A 274 -1.77 7.16 -0.31
C GLY A 274 -1.42 6.52 1.03
N THR A 275 -0.90 5.30 0.98
CA THR A 275 -0.47 4.53 2.17
C THR A 275 0.67 5.19 2.94
N VAL A 276 1.42 6.11 2.33
CA VAL A 276 2.52 6.83 2.97
C VAL A 276 2.07 7.65 4.18
N ALA A 277 0.82 8.13 4.19
CA ALA A 277 0.27 8.82 5.36
C ALA A 277 0.16 7.89 6.58
N LEU A 278 -0.11 6.60 6.37
CA LEU A 278 -0.07 5.59 7.45
C LEU A 278 1.35 5.31 7.92
N GLU A 279 2.34 5.30 7.01
CA GLU A 279 3.75 5.16 7.38
C GLU A 279 4.22 6.34 8.24
N LEU A 280 3.85 7.56 7.87
CA LEU A 280 4.16 8.78 8.63
C LEU A 280 3.46 8.78 10.00
N ALA A 281 2.21 8.36 10.06
CA ALA A 281 1.48 8.23 11.32
C ALA A 281 2.15 7.21 12.27
N LEU A 282 2.62 6.07 11.74
CA LEU A 282 3.38 5.06 12.50
C LEU A 282 4.75 5.60 12.96
N ALA A 283 5.39 6.46 12.18
CA ALA A 283 6.61 7.15 12.56
C ALA A 283 6.38 8.30 13.56
N GLY A 284 5.13 8.61 13.93
CA GLY A 284 4.79 9.70 14.83
C GLY A 284 4.98 11.09 14.21
N VAL A 285 4.88 11.22 12.90
CA VAL A 285 5.14 12.47 12.17
C VAL A 285 3.83 13.14 11.78
N PRO A 286 3.55 14.36 12.28
CA PRO A 286 2.41 15.15 11.86
C PRO A 286 2.43 15.40 10.36
N THR A 287 1.29 15.20 9.70
CA THR A 287 1.25 15.11 8.24
C THR A 287 0.14 15.97 7.64
N VAL A 288 0.45 16.64 6.54
CA VAL A 288 -0.51 17.22 5.59
C VAL A 288 -0.50 16.37 4.33
N VAL A 289 -1.68 15.97 3.87
CA VAL A 289 -1.83 15.24 2.62
C VAL A 289 -2.33 16.18 1.53
N ALA A 290 -1.71 16.10 0.37
CA ALA A 290 -2.14 16.87 -0.79
C ALA A 290 -2.24 15.99 -2.02
N TYR A 291 -3.23 16.27 -2.87
CA TYR A 291 -3.41 15.49 -4.08
C TYR A 291 -4.00 16.32 -5.23
N ARG A 292 -3.49 16.07 -6.42
CA ARG A 292 -4.01 16.69 -7.64
C ARG A 292 -4.10 15.67 -8.77
N VAL A 293 -5.31 15.54 -9.32
CA VAL A 293 -5.57 14.77 -10.55
C VAL A 293 -5.93 15.72 -11.70
N THR A 294 -5.98 15.17 -12.90
CA THR A 294 -6.44 15.98 -14.04
C THR A 294 -7.90 16.43 -13.83
N PRO A 295 -8.30 17.62 -14.33
CA PRO A 295 -9.67 18.12 -14.16
C PRO A 295 -10.74 17.13 -14.61
N LEU A 296 -10.51 16.41 -15.69
CA LEU A 296 -11.42 15.38 -16.20
C LEU A 296 -11.54 14.19 -15.20
N THR A 297 -10.41 13.72 -14.69
CA THR A 297 -10.38 12.64 -13.68
C THR A 297 -11.11 13.10 -12.42
N HIS A 298 -10.86 14.32 -11.96
CA HIS A 298 -11.54 14.86 -10.79
C HIS A 298 -13.06 14.89 -10.97
N PHE A 299 -13.54 15.41 -12.10
CA PHE A 299 -14.96 15.48 -12.41
C PHE A 299 -15.65 14.10 -12.40
N ILE A 300 -14.98 13.08 -12.96
CA ILE A 300 -15.47 11.71 -12.99
C ILE A 300 -15.44 11.09 -11.58
N VAL A 301 -14.30 11.18 -10.91
CA VAL A 301 -14.08 10.59 -9.59
C VAL A 301 -15.03 11.15 -8.55
N ARG A 302 -15.21 12.47 -8.51
CA ARG A 302 -16.15 13.14 -7.57
C ARG A 302 -17.62 12.65 -7.70
N ARG A 303 -18.02 12.18 -8.89
CA ARG A 303 -19.37 11.62 -9.10
C ARG A 303 -19.49 10.14 -8.78
N LEU A 304 -18.37 9.44 -8.78
CA LEU A 304 -18.34 7.99 -8.58
C LEU A 304 -17.96 7.58 -7.15
N LEU A 305 -17.25 8.45 -6.44
CA LEU A 305 -16.88 8.18 -5.05
C LEU A 305 -18.05 8.43 -4.12
N SER A 306 -18.23 7.49 -3.19
CA SER A 306 -19.22 7.54 -2.10
C SER A 306 -18.57 7.92 -0.77
N ILE A 307 -17.32 8.41 -0.79
CA ILE A 307 -16.51 8.74 0.38
C ILE A 307 -16.23 10.24 0.41
N GLU A 308 -16.17 10.80 1.59
CA GLU A 308 -15.88 12.21 1.83
C GLU A 308 -14.36 12.46 1.86
N PHE A 309 -13.58 11.54 2.42
CA PHE A 309 -12.13 11.63 2.61
C PHE A 309 -11.36 10.76 1.65
N GLY A 310 -10.15 11.19 1.27
CA GLY A 310 -9.20 10.42 0.46
C GLY A 310 -8.13 9.71 1.29
N ASN A 311 -7.92 10.10 2.54
CA ASN A 311 -6.95 9.53 3.44
C ASN A 311 -7.58 8.41 4.29
N LEU A 312 -6.90 7.27 4.41
CA LEU A 312 -7.43 6.11 5.15
C LEU A 312 -7.66 6.39 6.64
N ILE A 313 -6.84 7.23 7.28
CA ILE A 313 -7.03 7.60 8.69
C ILE A 313 -8.36 8.34 8.86
N ASN A 314 -8.62 9.33 8.00
CA ASN A 314 -9.85 10.10 8.03
C ASN A 314 -11.08 9.23 7.72
N ILE A 315 -10.94 8.28 6.77
CA ILE A 315 -11.99 7.32 6.44
C ILE A 315 -12.32 6.39 7.62
N ILE A 316 -11.29 5.87 8.31
CA ILE A 316 -11.46 4.96 9.45
C ILE A 316 -12.14 5.68 10.63
N GLU A 317 -11.74 6.92 10.89
CA GLU A 317 -12.23 7.72 12.02
C GLU A 317 -13.50 8.54 11.68
N ASP A 318 -13.94 8.50 10.41
CA ASP A 318 -15.08 9.26 9.89
C ASP A 318 -15.04 10.76 10.23
N ARG A 319 -13.82 11.32 10.24
CA ARG A 319 -13.54 12.76 10.48
C ARG A 319 -12.18 13.16 9.93
N GLU A 320 -12.01 14.45 9.68
CA GLU A 320 -10.70 14.99 9.29
C GLU A 320 -9.76 15.06 10.50
N ILE A 321 -8.73 14.20 10.52
CA ILE A 321 -7.61 14.23 11.47
C ILE A 321 -6.36 14.70 10.74
N VAL A 322 -6.13 14.15 9.54
CA VAL A 322 -5.04 14.53 8.64
C VAL A 322 -5.60 15.52 7.64
N PRO A 323 -5.12 16.78 7.61
CA PRO A 323 -5.58 17.77 6.64
C PRO A 323 -5.38 17.30 5.21
N GLU A 324 -6.45 17.36 4.39
CA GLU A 324 -6.44 16.96 2.99
C GLU A 324 -6.62 18.19 2.08
N LEU A 325 -5.54 18.60 1.43
CA LEU A 325 -5.56 19.71 0.48
C LEU A 325 -5.63 19.17 -0.96
N ILE A 326 -6.87 19.07 -1.47
CA ILE A 326 -7.16 18.39 -2.73
C ILE A 326 -7.50 19.42 -3.82
N GLN A 327 -6.97 19.21 -5.03
CA GLN A 327 -7.29 20.00 -6.23
C GLN A 327 -7.07 21.52 -6.06
N GLY A 328 -8.13 22.31 -5.98
CA GLY A 328 -8.10 23.77 -5.84
C GLY A 328 -7.51 24.25 -4.53
N ASP A 329 -7.52 23.42 -3.49
CA ASP A 329 -6.92 23.69 -2.18
C ASP A 329 -5.44 23.30 -2.11
N CYS A 330 -4.95 22.46 -3.04
CA CYS A 330 -3.53 22.13 -3.18
C CYS A 330 -2.78 23.33 -3.80
N ARG A 331 -2.62 24.41 -3.03
CA ARG A 331 -1.93 25.63 -3.41
C ARG A 331 -0.81 25.93 -2.42
N PRO A 332 0.29 26.55 -2.89
CA PRO A 332 1.47 26.79 -2.06
C PRO A 332 1.20 27.55 -0.75
N ASP A 333 0.34 28.56 -0.79
CA ASP A 333 -0.05 29.34 0.39
C ASP A 333 -0.76 28.49 1.43
N ARG A 334 -1.75 27.70 1.02
CA ARG A 334 -2.51 26.81 1.90
C ARG A 334 -1.66 25.64 2.42
N LEU A 335 -0.82 25.07 1.58
CA LEU A 335 0.11 23.99 1.97
C LEU A 335 1.09 24.50 3.05
N ALA A 336 1.69 25.69 2.84
CA ALA A 336 2.60 26.28 3.83
C ALA A 336 1.88 26.59 5.16
N GLU A 337 0.65 27.08 5.11
CA GLU A 337 -0.17 27.37 6.29
C GLU A 337 -0.54 26.10 7.08
N ALA A 338 -0.92 25.04 6.36
CA ALA A 338 -1.20 23.75 6.97
C ALA A 338 0.07 23.12 7.58
N MET A 339 1.22 23.20 6.89
CA MET A 339 2.50 22.73 7.41
C MET A 339 2.95 23.51 8.66
N GLU A 340 2.73 24.81 8.71
CA GLU A 340 2.99 25.64 9.89
C GLU A 340 2.24 25.11 11.13
N ARG A 341 0.94 24.77 10.96
CA ARG A 341 0.15 24.19 12.04
C ARG A 341 0.69 22.82 12.49
N MET A 342 1.18 22.01 11.55
CA MET A 342 1.76 20.69 11.86
C MET A 342 3.11 20.80 12.58
N LEU A 343 3.86 21.87 12.38
CA LEU A 343 5.07 22.16 13.15
C LEU A 343 4.78 22.71 14.57
N GLY A 344 3.53 23.08 14.83
CA GLY A 344 3.05 23.61 16.10
C GLY A 344 2.28 22.59 16.96
N PRO A 345 1.53 23.08 17.96
CA PRO A 345 0.76 22.24 18.90
C PRO A 345 -0.30 21.33 18.22
N GLU A 346 -0.85 21.76 17.07
CA GLU A 346 -1.82 20.95 16.33
C GLU A 346 -1.18 19.68 15.78
N GLY A 347 0.11 19.71 15.44
CA GLY A 347 0.84 18.52 15.03
C GLY A 347 0.96 17.49 16.15
N ALA A 348 1.29 17.89 17.36
CA ALA A 348 1.32 17.01 18.51
C ALA A 348 -0.07 16.39 18.78
N ALA A 349 -1.13 17.19 18.71
CA ALA A 349 -2.51 16.71 18.83
C ALA A 349 -2.88 15.72 17.72
N GLN A 350 -2.40 15.91 16.48
CA GLN A 350 -2.63 14.98 15.39
C GLN A 350 -1.98 13.61 15.66
N VAL A 351 -0.74 13.58 16.17
CA VAL A 351 -0.03 12.33 16.50
C VAL A 351 -0.81 11.49 17.51
N GLU A 352 -1.46 12.12 18.46
CA GLU A 352 -2.35 11.43 19.42
C GLU A 352 -3.66 11.00 18.74
N ALA A 353 -4.25 11.87 17.93
CA ALA A 353 -5.55 11.63 17.29
C ALA A 353 -5.55 10.52 16.25
N VAL A 354 -4.41 10.18 15.65
CA VAL A 354 -4.29 9.08 14.67
C VAL A 354 -4.18 7.70 15.33
N GLN A 355 -3.86 7.62 16.64
CA GLN A 355 -3.63 6.34 17.32
C GLN A 355 -4.82 5.38 17.26
N PRO A 356 -6.08 5.79 17.42
CA PRO A 356 -7.23 4.88 17.30
C PRO A 356 -7.30 4.22 15.92
N ALA A 357 -7.06 4.95 14.83
CA ALA A 357 -7.03 4.40 13.48
C ALA A 357 -5.91 3.36 13.31
N LEU A 358 -4.72 3.62 13.85
CA LEU A 358 -3.61 2.66 13.80
C LEU A 358 -3.92 1.38 14.58
N LEU A 359 -4.55 1.49 15.75
CA LEU A 359 -5.01 0.34 16.54
C LEU A 359 -6.06 -0.48 15.76
N GLN A 360 -7.01 0.18 15.10
CA GLN A 360 -8.00 -0.48 14.26
C GLN A 360 -7.35 -1.19 13.06
N LEU A 361 -6.23 -0.69 12.54
CA LEU A 361 -5.45 -1.34 11.48
C LEU A 361 -4.59 -2.51 11.96
N GLY A 362 -4.50 -2.73 13.28
CA GLY A 362 -3.81 -3.86 13.90
C GLY A 362 -2.52 -3.52 14.63
N LEU A 363 -2.24 -2.23 14.91
CA LEU A 363 -1.08 -1.84 15.73
C LEU A 363 -1.20 -2.47 17.13
N GLY A 364 -0.13 -3.11 17.59
CA GLY A 364 -0.10 -3.82 18.87
C GLY A 364 -0.76 -5.21 18.88
N ALA A 365 -1.40 -5.62 17.79
CA ALA A 365 -1.94 -6.97 17.63
C ALA A 365 -0.92 -7.92 16.97
N GLU A 366 -1.33 -9.18 16.74
CA GLU A 366 -0.55 -10.12 15.94
C GLU A 366 -0.33 -9.60 14.52
N ALA A 367 0.86 -9.84 13.95
CA ALA A 367 1.24 -9.35 12.64
C ALA A 367 0.20 -9.70 11.56
N PRO A 368 -0.17 -8.75 10.69
CA PRO A 368 -1.12 -8.98 9.59
C PRO A 368 -0.81 -10.20 8.74
N SER A 369 0.46 -10.42 8.40
CA SER A 369 0.90 -11.60 7.65
C SER A 369 0.63 -12.92 8.38
N ARG A 370 0.83 -12.95 9.71
CA ARG A 370 0.56 -14.13 10.52
C ARG A 370 -0.92 -14.41 10.65
N ARG A 371 -1.75 -13.38 10.84
CA ARG A 371 -3.22 -13.49 10.85
C ARG A 371 -3.76 -13.97 9.50
N ALA A 372 -3.18 -13.47 8.39
CA ALA A 372 -3.53 -13.93 7.05
C ALA A 372 -3.16 -15.42 6.84
N ALA A 373 -1.95 -15.81 7.28
CA ALA A 373 -1.49 -17.20 7.20
C ALA A 373 -2.38 -18.14 8.01
N GLN A 374 -2.73 -17.76 9.25
CA GLN A 374 -3.65 -18.56 10.09
C GLN A 374 -5.02 -18.71 9.42
N ALA A 375 -5.57 -17.63 8.85
CA ALA A 375 -6.84 -17.69 8.13
C ALA A 375 -6.78 -18.64 6.91
N VAL A 376 -5.67 -18.64 6.16
CA VAL A 376 -5.48 -19.60 5.04
C VAL A 376 -5.47 -21.04 5.55
N LEU A 377 -4.71 -21.32 6.61
CA LEU A 377 -4.63 -22.68 7.20
C LEU A 377 -5.99 -23.14 7.76
N ASP A 378 -6.72 -22.26 8.41
CA ASP A 378 -8.07 -22.56 8.92
C ASP A 378 -9.05 -22.89 7.80
N ILE A 379 -8.95 -22.20 6.65
CA ILE A 379 -9.79 -22.47 5.48
C ILE A 379 -9.44 -23.83 4.87
N ILE A 380 -8.15 -24.17 4.75
CA ILE A 380 -7.68 -25.48 4.29
C ILE A 380 -8.24 -26.59 5.21
N ALA A 381 -8.06 -26.44 6.52
CA ALA A 381 -8.53 -27.43 7.51
C ALA A 381 -10.05 -27.67 7.44
N ARG A 382 -10.86 -26.61 7.20
CA ARG A 382 -12.32 -26.72 7.06
C ARG A 382 -12.75 -27.33 5.73
N SER A 383 -11.92 -27.25 4.68
CA SER A 383 -12.23 -27.83 3.38
C SER A 383 -12.10 -29.35 3.34
N GLY A 384 -11.47 -29.96 4.34
CA GLY A 384 -11.23 -31.41 4.43
C GLY A 384 -10.19 -31.93 3.44
N ARG A 385 -9.33 -31.05 2.94
CA ARG A 385 -8.22 -31.37 2.03
C ARG A 385 -6.91 -31.51 2.81
#